data_cd35fe500438a25a1300cf6494464871
#
_entry.id   cd35fe500438a25a1300cf6494464871
#
_cell.length_a   1.000
_cell.length_b   1.000
_cell.length_c   1.000
_cell.angle_alpha   90.00
_cell.angle_beta   90.00
_cell.angle_gamma   90.00
#
_symmetry.space_group_name_H-M   'P 1'
#
loop_
_entity.id
_entity.type
_entity.pdbx_description
1 polymer ?
#
loop_
_entity_poly.entity_id
_entity_poly.type
_entity_poly.pdbx_seq_one_letter_code
_entity_poly.pdbx_strand_id
1 'polypeptide(L)'
;MKINKFAKAISYIFDGSYISIVAYLSINIFMLKTAREVAIWTPICILFGSIMPFVFVVFLYKKKIITDLHVPKREDRLKPLIVSNISYLLGYFIFYILKAPIYLRALFFTSFLTTVLLTLITSFWKISFHTSWITFTSITYYVFFGKWFLFMLLLVPLVGWARVKIKRHTIGQVIAGSLLAFITASFGYSFFHLMNMYRI
;
A
#
# COMPACT_ATOMS: atom_id res chain seq x y z
N MET A 1 13.63 27.31 3.22
CA MET A 1 12.24 27.35 2.72
C MET A 1 11.99 26.40 1.53
N LYS A 2 12.79 26.37 0.47
CA LYS A 2 12.63 25.49 -0.73
C LYS A 2 12.64 23.98 -0.43
N ILE A 3 13.59 23.49 0.38
CA ILE A 3 13.73 22.07 0.75
C ILE A 3 12.48 21.50 1.46
N ASN A 4 11.82 22.28 2.33
CA ASN A 4 10.59 21.84 2.99
C ASN A 4 9.41 21.75 2.01
N LYS A 5 9.35 22.62 1.00
CA LYS A 5 8.34 22.53 -0.06
C LYS A 5 8.55 21.28 -0.90
N PHE A 6 9.79 20.96 -1.26
CA PHE A 6 10.15 19.76 -2.00
C PHE A 6 9.83 18.48 -1.22
N ALA A 7 10.19 18.39 0.06
CA ALA A 7 9.85 17.26 0.91
C ALA A 7 8.33 17.06 1.07
N LYS A 8 7.56 18.16 1.16
CA LYS A 8 6.09 18.08 1.13
C LYS A 8 5.57 17.53 -0.19
N ALA A 9 6.07 18.02 -1.32
CA ALA A 9 5.67 17.54 -2.65
C ALA A 9 5.91 16.04 -2.80
N ILE A 10 7.10 15.54 -2.43
CA ILE A 10 7.40 14.10 -2.40
C ILE A 10 6.38 13.36 -1.53
N SER A 11 6.10 13.86 -0.33
CA SER A 11 5.16 13.21 0.59
C SER A 11 3.72 13.16 0.03
N TYR A 12 3.29 14.11 -0.78
CA TYR A 12 1.97 14.10 -1.43
C TYR A 12 1.95 13.19 -2.66
N ILE A 13 2.96 13.25 -3.52
CA ILE A 13 3.06 12.42 -4.73
C ILE A 13 3.07 10.93 -4.37
N PHE A 14 3.82 10.58 -3.32
CA PHE A 14 3.95 9.21 -2.82
C PHE A 14 2.97 8.88 -1.68
N ASP A 15 1.78 9.48 -1.69
CA ASP A 15 0.71 9.04 -0.80
C ASP A 15 0.15 7.69 -1.24
N GLY A 16 -0.09 6.81 -0.27
CA GLY A 16 -0.50 5.44 -0.53
C GLY A 16 -1.80 5.32 -1.35
N SER A 17 -2.72 6.27 -1.21
CA SER A 17 -4.00 6.25 -1.93
C SER A 17 -3.81 6.44 -3.44
N TYR A 18 -2.91 7.34 -3.86
CA TYR A 18 -2.62 7.55 -5.29
C TYR A 18 -1.77 6.43 -5.87
N ILE A 19 -0.73 6.02 -5.13
CA ILE A 19 0.18 4.95 -5.56
C ILE A 19 -0.58 3.65 -5.78
N SER A 20 -1.52 3.30 -4.90
CA SER A 20 -2.28 2.05 -5.03
C SER A 20 -3.14 2.03 -6.29
N ILE A 21 -3.79 3.14 -6.67
CA ILE A 21 -4.58 3.22 -7.91
C ILE A 21 -3.68 3.00 -9.13
N VAL A 22 -2.54 3.71 -9.20
CA VAL A 22 -1.56 3.55 -10.30
C VAL A 22 -1.02 2.13 -10.34
N ALA A 23 -0.73 1.53 -9.18
CA ALA A 23 -0.26 0.16 -9.09
C ALA A 23 -1.30 -0.84 -9.60
N TYR A 24 -2.56 -0.75 -9.17
CA TYR A 24 -3.61 -1.66 -9.65
C TYR A 24 -3.85 -1.53 -11.16
N LEU A 25 -3.87 -0.30 -11.70
CA LEU A 25 -4.01 -0.07 -13.12
C LEU A 25 -2.85 -0.71 -13.90
N SER A 26 -1.61 -0.38 -13.57
CA SER A 26 -0.45 -0.88 -14.29
C SER A 26 -0.30 -2.40 -14.17
N ILE A 27 -0.43 -2.96 -12.95
CA ILE A 27 -0.35 -4.42 -12.75
C ILE A 27 -1.40 -5.13 -13.59
N ASN A 28 -2.64 -4.68 -13.58
CA ASN A 28 -3.71 -5.34 -14.32
C ASN A 28 -3.57 -5.20 -15.83
N ILE A 29 -3.14 -4.02 -16.32
CA ILE A 29 -2.89 -3.82 -17.76
C ILE A 29 -1.80 -4.77 -18.28
N PHE A 30 -0.74 -5.00 -17.49
CA PHE A 30 0.38 -5.84 -17.93
C PHE A 30 0.19 -7.33 -17.62
N MET A 31 -0.54 -7.70 -16.58
CA MET A 31 -0.68 -9.09 -16.13
C MET A 31 -1.91 -9.79 -16.72
N LEU A 32 -2.96 -9.06 -17.10
CA LEU A 32 -4.17 -9.63 -17.70
C LEU A 32 -4.06 -9.73 -19.21
N LYS A 33 -4.64 -10.80 -19.76
CA LYS A 33 -4.49 -11.14 -21.17
C LYS A 33 -5.47 -10.40 -22.07
N THR A 34 -6.62 -9.98 -21.54
CA THR A 34 -7.70 -9.40 -22.33
C THR A 34 -8.20 -8.08 -21.74
N ALA A 35 -8.65 -7.17 -22.60
CA ALA A 35 -9.28 -5.92 -22.17
C ALA A 35 -10.52 -6.17 -21.29
N ARG A 36 -11.26 -7.27 -21.53
CA ARG A 36 -12.40 -7.67 -20.70
C ARG A 36 -11.98 -7.98 -19.27
N GLU A 37 -10.90 -8.74 -19.09
CA GLU A 37 -10.37 -9.03 -17.73
C GLU A 37 -9.92 -7.75 -17.03
N VAL A 38 -9.22 -6.86 -17.74
CA VAL A 38 -8.82 -5.55 -17.20
C VAL A 38 -10.04 -4.75 -16.75
N ALA A 39 -11.10 -4.69 -17.57
CA ALA A 39 -12.33 -3.97 -17.27
C ALA A 39 -13.11 -4.57 -16.08
N ILE A 40 -12.99 -5.87 -15.81
CA ILE A 40 -13.64 -6.53 -14.68
C ILE A 40 -12.81 -6.38 -13.39
N TRP A 41 -11.53 -6.75 -13.43
CA TRP A 41 -10.73 -6.89 -12.22
C TRP A 41 -10.18 -5.57 -11.69
N THR A 42 -9.87 -4.62 -12.57
CA THR A 42 -9.28 -3.34 -12.14
C THR A 42 -10.22 -2.51 -11.27
N PRO A 43 -11.52 -2.33 -11.63
CA PRO A 43 -12.46 -1.61 -10.76
C PRO A 43 -12.62 -2.27 -9.39
N ILE A 44 -12.61 -3.60 -9.32
CA ILE A 44 -12.70 -4.32 -8.05
C ILE A 44 -11.45 -4.06 -7.19
N CYS A 45 -10.25 -4.14 -7.79
CA CYS A 45 -9.01 -3.78 -7.10
C CYS A 45 -9.04 -2.35 -6.56
N ILE A 46 -9.43 -1.39 -7.38
CA ILE A 46 -9.48 0.02 -7.00
C ILE A 46 -10.55 0.26 -5.92
N LEU A 47 -11.71 -0.38 -6.04
CA LEU A 47 -12.79 -0.25 -5.05
C LEU A 47 -12.33 -0.70 -3.66
N PHE A 48 -11.85 -1.93 -3.55
CA PHE A 48 -11.46 -2.50 -2.26
C PHE A 48 -10.08 -2.08 -1.80
N GLY A 49 -9.15 -1.85 -2.70
CA GLY A 49 -7.77 -1.50 -2.37
C GLY A 49 -7.52 -0.01 -2.11
N SER A 50 -8.40 0.88 -2.60
CA SER A 50 -8.19 2.33 -2.50
C SER A 50 -9.45 3.10 -2.12
N ILE A 51 -10.56 2.94 -2.86
CA ILE A 51 -11.75 3.79 -2.70
C ILE A 51 -12.41 3.58 -1.33
N MET A 52 -12.71 2.36 -0.94
CA MET A 52 -13.39 2.08 0.34
C MET A 52 -12.62 2.64 1.55
N PRO A 53 -11.30 2.35 1.72
CA PRO A 53 -10.52 2.97 2.79
C PRO A 53 -10.51 4.50 2.73
N PHE A 54 -10.33 5.08 1.53
CA PHE A 54 -10.27 6.53 1.36
C PHE A 54 -11.61 7.22 1.66
N VAL A 55 -12.72 6.69 1.16
CA VAL A 55 -14.07 7.21 1.43
C VAL A 55 -14.36 7.22 2.92
N PHE A 56 -13.91 6.20 3.65
CA PHE A 56 -14.06 6.17 5.10
C PHE A 56 -13.24 7.28 5.80
N VAL A 57 -12.01 7.54 5.34
CA VAL A 57 -11.21 8.67 5.85
C VAL A 57 -11.93 10.00 5.58
N VAL A 58 -12.46 10.19 4.36
CA VAL A 58 -13.26 11.39 4.02
C VAL A 58 -14.51 11.52 4.89
N PHE A 59 -15.19 10.41 5.16
CA PHE A 59 -16.34 10.39 6.09
C PHE A 59 -15.94 10.86 7.49
N LEU A 60 -14.85 10.33 8.05
CA LEU A 60 -14.35 10.76 9.37
C LEU A 60 -13.97 12.25 9.39
N TYR A 61 -13.37 12.74 8.31
CA TYR A 61 -13.01 14.14 8.15
C TYR A 61 -14.26 15.05 8.10
N LYS A 62 -15.26 14.69 7.28
CA LYS A 62 -16.54 15.43 7.20
C LYS A 62 -17.29 15.44 8.52
N LYS A 63 -17.22 14.35 9.30
CA LYS A 63 -17.78 14.26 10.65
C LYS A 63 -16.96 14.98 11.72
N LYS A 64 -15.82 15.64 11.33
CA LYS A 64 -14.90 16.33 12.24
C LYS A 64 -14.30 15.41 13.33
N ILE A 65 -14.31 14.09 13.10
CA ILE A 65 -13.67 13.10 13.99
C ILE A 65 -12.15 13.17 13.82
N ILE A 66 -11.67 13.43 12.60
CA ILE A 66 -10.27 13.71 12.30
C ILE A 66 -10.15 15.11 11.70
N THR A 67 -8.98 15.73 11.89
CA THR A 67 -8.72 17.12 11.47
C THR A 67 -7.95 17.25 10.14
N ASP A 68 -7.42 16.15 9.62
CA ASP A 68 -6.59 16.14 8.41
C ASP A 68 -6.75 14.79 7.70
N LEU A 69 -6.96 14.80 6.38
CA LEU A 69 -7.11 13.59 5.55
C LEU A 69 -5.87 12.67 5.58
N HIS A 70 -4.69 13.22 5.86
CA HIS A 70 -3.45 12.43 6.02
C HIS A 70 -3.29 11.80 7.40
N VAL A 71 -4.28 11.96 8.28
CA VAL A 71 -4.38 11.36 9.62
C VAL A 71 -3.03 11.39 10.37
N PRO A 72 -2.52 12.59 10.75
CA PRO A 72 -1.20 12.73 11.34
C PRO A 72 -1.09 12.16 12.76
N LYS A 73 -2.18 12.16 13.52
CA LYS A 73 -2.22 11.62 14.88
C LYS A 73 -2.32 10.09 14.84
N ARG A 74 -1.58 9.40 15.70
CA ARG A 74 -1.55 7.95 15.77
C ARG A 74 -2.92 7.35 16.09
N GLU A 75 -3.56 7.91 17.11
CA GLU A 75 -4.85 7.44 17.64
C GLU A 75 -5.96 7.47 16.58
N ASP A 76 -5.93 8.48 15.72
CA ASP A 76 -6.91 8.68 14.66
C ASP A 76 -6.77 7.64 13.52
N ARG A 77 -5.62 6.94 13.44
CA ARG A 77 -5.31 5.97 12.37
C ARG A 77 -5.96 4.61 12.55
N LEU A 78 -6.30 4.23 13.79
CA LEU A 78 -6.81 2.87 14.05
C LEU A 78 -8.10 2.58 13.31
N LYS A 79 -9.06 3.51 13.33
CA LYS A 79 -10.35 3.34 12.62
C LYS A 79 -10.17 3.17 11.10
N PRO A 80 -9.44 4.05 10.39
CA PRO A 80 -9.13 3.84 8.97
C PRO A 80 -8.42 2.53 8.68
N LEU A 81 -7.49 2.11 9.53
CA LEU A 81 -6.75 0.85 9.34
C LEU A 81 -7.65 -0.38 9.50
N ILE A 82 -8.54 -0.39 10.48
CA ILE A 82 -9.52 -1.48 10.65
C ILE A 82 -10.40 -1.59 9.40
N VAL A 83 -10.90 -0.46 8.88
CA VAL A 83 -11.69 -0.46 7.64
C VAL A 83 -10.85 -0.92 6.45
N SER A 84 -9.58 -0.53 6.36
CA SER A 84 -8.67 -1.03 5.32
C SER A 84 -8.49 -2.55 5.42
N ASN A 85 -8.31 -3.08 6.64
CA ASN A 85 -8.21 -4.53 6.86
C ASN A 85 -9.46 -5.27 6.37
N ILE A 86 -10.64 -4.78 6.75
CA ILE A 86 -11.92 -5.36 6.30
C ILE A 86 -12.02 -5.29 4.77
N SER A 87 -11.65 -4.15 4.19
CA SER A 87 -11.70 -3.94 2.74
C SER A 87 -10.80 -4.90 1.97
N TYR A 88 -9.53 -5.06 2.39
CA TYR A 88 -8.62 -6.03 1.77
C TYR A 88 -9.08 -7.47 1.93
N LEU A 89 -9.61 -7.83 3.11
CA LEU A 89 -10.13 -9.16 3.38
C LEU A 89 -11.35 -9.48 2.51
N LEU A 90 -12.29 -8.56 2.40
CA LEU A 90 -13.45 -8.69 1.51
C LEU A 90 -13.02 -8.82 0.04
N GLY A 91 -12.10 -7.97 -0.42
CA GLY A 91 -11.56 -8.06 -1.78
C GLY A 91 -10.88 -9.42 -2.03
N TYR A 92 -10.09 -9.92 -1.07
CA TYR A 92 -9.49 -11.26 -1.16
C TYR A 92 -10.54 -12.36 -1.32
N PHE A 93 -11.60 -12.36 -0.51
CA PHE A 93 -12.67 -13.37 -0.60
C PHE A 93 -13.45 -13.25 -1.92
N ILE A 94 -13.72 -12.05 -2.40
CA ILE A 94 -14.37 -11.84 -3.70
C ILE A 94 -13.50 -12.43 -4.82
N PHE A 95 -12.20 -12.16 -4.82
CA PHE A 95 -11.28 -12.73 -5.80
C PHE A 95 -11.17 -14.26 -5.67
N TYR A 96 -11.24 -14.79 -4.46
CA TYR A 96 -11.22 -16.23 -4.23
C TYR A 96 -12.49 -16.91 -4.79
N ILE A 97 -13.68 -16.39 -4.47
CA ILE A 97 -14.98 -16.93 -4.90
C ILE A 97 -15.14 -16.83 -6.42
N LEU A 98 -14.76 -15.68 -7.01
CA LEU A 98 -14.86 -15.45 -8.44
C LEU A 98 -13.71 -16.11 -9.24
N LYS A 99 -12.84 -16.88 -8.60
CA LYS A 99 -11.70 -17.58 -9.20
C LYS A 99 -10.80 -16.62 -10.00
N ALA A 100 -10.61 -15.41 -9.51
CA ALA A 100 -9.71 -14.42 -10.10
C ALA A 100 -8.27 -14.96 -10.23
N PRO A 101 -7.45 -14.41 -11.11
CA PRO A 101 -6.04 -14.78 -11.24
C PRO A 101 -5.31 -14.80 -9.90
N ILE A 102 -4.40 -15.77 -9.73
CA ILE A 102 -3.73 -16.02 -8.44
C ILE A 102 -2.98 -14.80 -7.90
N TYR A 103 -2.41 -13.99 -8.79
CA TYR A 103 -1.68 -12.80 -8.40
C TYR A 103 -2.58 -11.73 -7.73
N LEU A 104 -3.86 -11.62 -8.12
CA LEU A 104 -4.82 -10.71 -7.47
C LEU A 104 -5.17 -11.18 -6.05
N ARG A 105 -5.37 -12.49 -5.89
CA ARG A 105 -5.59 -13.10 -4.57
C ARG A 105 -4.37 -12.89 -3.67
N ALA A 106 -3.17 -13.13 -4.20
CA ALA A 106 -1.92 -12.92 -3.49
C ALA A 106 -1.72 -11.45 -3.11
N LEU A 107 -1.99 -10.52 -4.03
CA LEU A 107 -1.87 -9.08 -3.80
C LEU A 107 -2.75 -8.62 -2.65
N PHE A 108 -4.03 -9.05 -2.63
CA PHE A 108 -4.97 -8.64 -1.58
C PHE A 108 -4.69 -9.32 -0.24
N PHE A 109 -4.36 -10.61 -0.24
CA PHE A 109 -3.93 -11.30 0.97
C PHE A 109 -2.70 -10.66 1.60
N THR A 110 -1.69 -10.35 0.78
CA THR A 110 -0.44 -9.74 1.25
C THR A 110 -0.69 -8.31 1.75
N SER A 111 -1.55 -7.55 1.08
CA SER A 111 -1.99 -6.22 1.55
C SER A 111 -2.74 -6.31 2.88
N PHE A 112 -3.64 -7.27 3.03
CA PHE A 112 -4.33 -7.55 4.29
C PHE A 112 -3.34 -7.86 5.42
N LEU A 113 -2.41 -8.80 5.20
CA LEU A 113 -1.39 -9.16 6.18
C LEU A 113 -0.55 -7.95 6.61
N THR A 114 -0.07 -7.18 5.62
CA THR A 114 0.71 -5.96 5.88
C THR A 114 -0.09 -4.96 6.72
N THR A 115 -1.36 -4.74 6.36
CA THR A 115 -2.19 -3.74 7.04
C THR A 115 -2.60 -4.19 8.44
N VAL A 116 -2.83 -5.48 8.67
CA VAL A 116 -3.06 -6.06 10.01
C VAL A 116 -1.88 -5.76 10.93
N LEU A 117 -0.65 -6.06 10.48
CA LEU A 117 0.54 -5.82 11.28
C LEU A 117 0.80 -4.31 11.47
N LEU A 118 0.54 -3.48 10.46
CA LEU A 118 0.55 -2.02 10.62
C LEU A 118 -0.45 -1.55 11.68
N THR A 119 -1.65 -2.15 11.72
CA THR A 119 -2.68 -1.82 12.71
C THR A 119 -2.23 -2.20 14.11
N LEU A 120 -1.70 -3.41 14.28
CA LEU A 120 -1.18 -3.90 15.55
C LEU A 120 -0.06 -2.99 16.08
N ILE A 121 0.93 -2.66 15.26
CA ILE A 121 2.02 -1.76 15.67
C ILE A 121 1.49 -0.35 15.96
N THR A 122 0.56 0.15 15.14
CA THR A 122 -0.01 1.50 15.32
C THR A 122 -0.77 1.63 16.64
N SER A 123 -1.31 0.55 17.19
CA SER A 123 -2.02 0.59 18.48
C SER A 123 -1.13 1.06 19.64
N PHE A 124 0.16 0.81 19.60
CA PHE A 124 1.10 1.21 20.66
C PHE A 124 2.25 2.11 20.17
N TRP A 125 2.62 2.07 18.88
CA TRP A 125 3.72 2.87 18.34
C TRP A 125 3.42 3.43 16.96
N LYS A 126 3.85 4.68 16.69
CA LYS A 126 3.63 5.36 15.43
C LYS A 126 4.61 4.84 14.37
N ILE A 127 4.13 4.14 13.34
CA ILE A 127 4.92 3.62 12.22
C ILE A 127 4.64 4.43 10.94
N SER A 128 5.57 4.44 9.96
CA SER A 128 5.44 5.20 8.71
C SER A 128 4.72 4.41 7.63
N PHE A 129 3.48 4.77 7.32
CA PHE A 129 2.70 4.16 6.24
C PHE A 129 3.26 4.47 4.86
N HIS A 130 3.78 5.69 4.63
CA HIS A 130 4.33 6.08 3.35
C HIS A 130 5.51 5.18 2.94
N THR A 131 6.43 4.91 3.88
CA THR A 131 7.56 4.01 3.60
C THR A 131 7.13 2.56 3.52
N SER A 132 6.12 2.14 4.29
CA SER A 132 5.55 0.80 4.14
C SER A 132 4.94 0.62 2.75
N TRP A 133 4.09 1.53 2.30
CA TRP A 133 3.43 1.42 1.00
C TRP A 133 4.39 1.51 -0.18
N ILE A 134 5.37 2.42 -0.16
CA ILE A 134 6.34 2.48 -1.26
C ILE A 134 7.22 1.24 -1.31
N THR A 135 7.61 0.67 -0.16
CA THR A 135 8.36 -0.59 -0.10
C THR A 135 7.51 -1.75 -0.60
N PHE A 136 6.27 -1.87 -0.11
CA PHE A 136 5.32 -2.88 -0.56
C PHE A 136 5.13 -2.84 -2.08
N THR A 137 4.86 -1.67 -2.62
CA THR A 137 4.69 -1.47 -4.07
C THR A 137 5.95 -1.85 -4.84
N SER A 138 7.13 -1.45 -4.37
CA SER A 138 8.40 -1.79 -5.03
C SER A 138 8.64 -3.29 -5.09
N ILE A 139 8.36 -4.03 -4.00
CA ILE A 139 8.46 -5.50 -3.98
C ILE A 139 7.39 -6.12 -4.88
N THR A 140 6.17 -5.60 -4.87
CA THR A 140 5.09 -6.07 -5.76
C THR A 140 5.49 -5.97 -7.23
N TYR A 141 6.06 -4.83 -7.62
CA TYR A 141 6.52 -4.64 -9.01
C TYR A 141 7.71 -5.56 -9.35
N TYR A 142 8.65 -5.75 -8.40
CA TYR A 142 9.72 -6.73 -8.58
C TYR A 142 9.17 -8.13 -8.82
N VAL A 143 8.18 -8.56 -8.03
CA VAL A 143 7.58 -9.89 -8.13
C VAL A 143 6.83 -10.07 -9.45
N PHE A 144 6.11 -9.05 -9.92
CA PHE A 144 5.25 -9.16 -11.10
C PHE A 144 5.92 -8.77 -12.42
N PHE A 145 6.99 -7.97 -12.39
CA PHE A 145 7.65 -7.46 -13.60
C PHE A 145 9.15 -7.76 -13.66
N GLY A 146 9.69 -8.38 -12.59
CA GLY A 146 11.07 -8.85 -12.56
C GLY A 146 12.09 -7.83 -12.05
N LYS A 147 13.37 -8.23 -12.12
CA LYS A 147 14.51 -7.55 -11.46
C LYS A 147 14.72 -6.10 -11.86
N TRP A 148 14.31 -5.71 -13.04
CA TRP A 148 14.45 -4.33 -13.51
C TRP A 148 13.70 -3.33 -12.64
N PHE A 149 12.63 -3.75 -11.97
CA PHE A 149 11.85 -2.89 -11.08
C PHE A 149 12.45 -2.71 -9.67
N LEU A 150 13.58 -3.36 -9.36
CA LEU A 150 14.30 -3.13 -8.10
C LEU A 150 14.75 -1.68 -7.91
N PHE A 151 14.93 -0.91 -9.01
CA PHE A 151 15.24 0.51 -8.91
C PHE A 151 14.18 1.30 -8.12
N MET A 152 12.93 0.85 -8.08
CA MET A 152 11.88 1.49 -7.29
C MET A 152 12.18 1.52 -5.80
N LEU A 153 13.02 0.59 -5.30
CA LEU A 153 13.49 0.62 -3.90
C LEU A 153 14.29 1.90 -3.58
N LEU A 154 14.87 2.58 -4.57
CA LEU A 154 15.53 3.87 -4.37
C LEU A 154 14.53 4.99 -3.93
N LEU A 155 13.24 4.79 -4.19
CA LEU A 155 12.20 5.71 -3.73
C LEU A 155 11.98 5.60 -2.21
N VAL A 156 12.32 4.47 -1.60
CA VAL A 156 12.11 4.24 -0.16
C VAL A 156 12.91 5.23 0.70
N PRO A 157 14.25 5.37 0.52
CA PRO A 157 15.02 6.37 1.26
C PRO A 157 14.58 7.81 0.93
N LEU A 158 14.19 8.10 -0.31
CA LEU A 158 13.70 9.41 -0.73
C LEU A 158 12.42 9.80 0.03
N VAL A 159 11.43 8.90 0.05
CA VAL A 159 10.17 9.10 0.79
C VAL A 159 10.44 9.15 2.30
N GLY A 160 11.29 8.27 2.82
CA GLY A 160 11.70 8.27 4.21
C GLY A 160 12.32 9.59 4.65
N TRP A 161 13.28 10.09 3.87
CA TRP A 161 13.87 11.41 4.09
C TRP A 161 12.81 12.52 4.11
N ALA A 162 11.89 12.51 3.15
CA ALA A 162 10.82 13.51 3.10
C ALA A 162 9.96 13.49 4.37
N ARG A 163 9.60 12.31 4.88
CA ARG A 163 8.79 12.15 6.10
C ARG A 163 9.51 12.61 7.36
N VAL A 164 10.82 12.39 7.46
CA VAL A 164 11.64 12.89 8.56
C VAL A 164 11.81 14.41 8.45
N LYS A 165 12.10 14.92 7.24
CA LYS A 165 12.33 16.35 6.99
C LYS A 165 11.13 17.22 7.34
N ILE A 166 9.90 16.75 7.04
CA ILE A 166 8.66 17.46 7.42
C ILE A 166 8.22 17.17 8.86
N LYS A 167 9.05 16.51 9.67
CA LYS A 167 8.81 16.19 11.10
C LYS A 167 7.54 15.36 11.34
N ARG A 168 7.16 14.50 10.40
CA ARG A 168 6.00 13.61 10.54
C ARG A 168 6.38 12.26 11.18
N HIS A 169 7.63 11.82 11.01
CA HIS A 169 8.17 10.56 11.54
C HIS A 169 9.63 10.70 11.98
N THR A 170 10.06 9.81 12.87
CA THR A 170 11.47 9.60 13.20
C THR A 170 12.11 8.63 12.19
N ILE A 171 13.44 8.57 12.17
CA ILE A 171 14.20 7.61 11.33
C ILE A 171 13.78 6.17 11.66
N GLY A 172 13.69 5.82 12.96
CA GLY A 172 13.27 4.48 13.38
C GLY A 172 11.87 4.10 12.88
N GLN A 173 10.90 5.04 12.88
CA GLN A 173 9.55 4.81 12.37
C GLN A 173 9.52 4.58 10.85
N VAL A 174 10.40 5.24 10.11
CA VAL A 174 10.58 5.08 8.67
C VAL A 174 11.19 3.72 8.35
N ILE A 175 12.27 3.36 9.03
CA ILE A 175 12.95 2.06 8.84
C ILE A 175 12.00 0.91 9.20
N ALA A 176 11.33 0.97 10.34
CA ALA A 176 10.39 -0.06 10.77
C ALA A 176 9.24 -0.26 9.77
N GLY A 177 8.70 0.84 9.21
CA GLY A 177 7.68 0.76 8.18
C GLY A 177 8.16 0.05 6.91
N SER A 178 9.38 0.36 6.47
CA SER A 178 10.00 -0.29 5.30
C SER A 178 10.28 -1.76 5.55
N LEU A 179 10.87 -2.11 6.70
CA LEU A 179 11.19 -3.50 7.06
C LEU A 179 9.92 -4.35 7.19
N LEU A 180 8.89 -3.83 7.84
CA LEU A 180 7.61 -4.52 7.95
C LEU A 180 7.05 -4.88 6.58
N ALA A 181 6.97 -3.90 5.68
CA ALA A 181 6.44 -4.11 4.35
C ALA A 181 7.31 -5.06 3.51
N PHE A 182 8.63 -4.97 3.63
CA PHE A 182 9.55 -5.89 2.98
C PHE A 182 9.30 -7.34 3.42
N ILE A 183 9.23 -7.58 4.73
CA ILE A 183 9.01 -8.92 5.30
C ILE A 183 7.63 -9.45 4.90
N THR A 184 6.57 -8.66 5.06
CA THR A 184 5.21 -9.11 4.76
C THR A 184 4.98 -9.34 3.27
N ALA A 185 5.51 -8.49 2.39
CA ALA A 185 5.41 -8.66 0.96
C ALA A 185 6.20 -9.91 0.50
N SER A 186 7.43 -10.07 0.98
CA SER A 186 8.25 -11.26 0.66
C SER A 186 7.57 -12.54 1.14
N PHE A 187 7.07 -12.57 2.38
CA PHE A 187 6.34 -13.72 2.92
C PHE A 187 5.06 -14.01 2.14
N GLY A 188 4.20 -13.01 1.95
CA GLY A 188 2.92 -13.20 1.28
C GLY A 188 3.06 -13.70 -0.16
N TYR A 189 3.97 -13.12 -0.95
CA TYR A 189 4.21 -13.59 -2.32
C TYR A 189 4.92 -14.94 -2.37
N SER A 190 5.78 -15.25 -1.41
CA SER A 190 6.37 -16.60 -1.28
C SER A 190 5.31 -17.65 -0.96
N PHE A 191 4.37 -17.34 -0.08
CA PHE A 191 3.25 -18.23 0.28
C PHE A 191 2.41 -18.63 -0.94
N PHE A 192 2.24 -17.72 -1.91
CA PHE A 192 1.57 -18.00 -3.18
C PHE A 192 2.52 -18.50 -4.27
N HIS A 193 3.77 -18.82 -3.95
CA HIS A 193 4.82 -19.27 -4.89
C HIS A 193 5.11 -18.30 -6.05
N LEU A 194 4.85 -17.00 -5.86
CA LEU A 194 5.02 -16.00 -6.91
C LEU A 194 6.44 -15.41 -6.99
N MET A 195 7.27 -15.56 -5.95
CA MET A 195 8.63 -14.98 -5.89
C MET A 195 9.57 -15.51 -7.00
N ASN A 196 9.26 -16.66 -7.58
CA ASN A 196 10.07 -17.31 -8.62
C ASN A 196 9.40 -17.25 -10.00
N MET A 197 8.28 -16.57 -10.17
CA MET A 197 7.48 -16.59 -11.39
C MET A 197 8.20 -16.01 -12.61
N TYR A 198 9.22 -15.18 -12.40
CA TYR A 198 10.03 -14.53 -13.45
C TYR A 198 11.55 -14.77 -13.26
N ARG A 199 11.95 -15.94 -12.73
CA ARG A 199 13.33 -16.37 -12.85
C ARG A 199 13.56 -16.95 -14.27
N ILE A 200 13.46 -16.07 -15.26
CA ILE A 200 13.98 -16.32 -16.61
C ILE A 200 15.00 -15.25 -16.92
#